data_a1f0f218cc2091681d44176f097a5951
#
_entry.id   a1f0f218cc2091681d44176f097a5951
#
_cell.length_a   1.000
_cell.length_b   1.000
_cell.length_c   1.000
_cell.angle_alpha   90.00
_cell.angle_beta   90.00
_cell.angle_gamma   90.00
#
_symmetry.space_group_name_H-M   'P 1'
#
loop_
_entity.id
_entity.type
_entity.pdbx_description
1 polymer ?
#
loop_
_entity_poly.entity_id
_entity_poly.type
_entity_poly.pdbx_seq_one_letter_code
_entity_poly.pdbx_strand_id
1 'polypeptide(L)'
;HDTQCAVAAMSVTDEDAAFLSCGTWSLIGCELDKPMLTLESNQKELSNEMGANGKVNYLKNISGLWLIQETRRDLAKQGQKYSYNDLEMMARDAKPFKCFVDPDAPMLSAHGDLPNKIRKYCEKTGQEIPETVGEIVRCIYESLALKYRYALEQISECTGKNFGVLNILGGGTKDGFLCEMAANSINIPVVAGPIEATALGNIILQLKALGEIESVDEGRKLIAKTEKTKKYMPQRTDDWDGAYKIYKELLNREEK
;
A
#
# COMPACT_ATOMS: atom_id res chain seq x y z
N HIS A 1 -14.72 10.52 3.99
CA HIS A 1 -13.77 11.04 3.01
C HIS A 1 -13.37 9.97 1.98
N ASP A 2 -12.54 10.32 1.03
CA ASP A 2 -12.22 9.51 -0.15
C ASP A 2 -11.85 8.05 0.16
N THR A 3 -10.94 7.82 1.10
CA THR A 3 -10.54 6.45 1.48
C THR A 3 -11.70 5.62 2.00
N GLN A 4 -12.60 6.21 2.81
CA GLN A 4 -13.73 5.49 3.37
C GLN A 4 -14.74 5.09 2.29
N CYS A 5 -14.94 5.96 1.30
CA CYS A 5 -15.71 5.62 0.12
C CYS A 5 -15.00 4.51 -0.68
N ALA A 6 -13.68 4.60 -0.87
CA ALA A 6 -12.95 3.55 -1.58
C ALA A 6 -13.11 2.18 -0.90
N VAL A 7 -13.03 2.11 0.42
CA VAL A 7 -13.24 0.86 1.20
C VAL A 7 -14.69 0.36 1.04
N ALA A 8 -15.69 1.25 0.98
CA ALA A 8 -17.07 0.84 0.70
C ALA A 8 -17.22 0.13 -0.66
N ALA A 9 -16.33 0.43 -1.61
CA ALA A 9 -16.32 -0.16 -2.95
C ALA A 9 -15.44 -1.42 -3.09
N MET A 10 -14.98 -2.02 -2.00
CA MET A 10 -14.21 -3.27 -2.10
C MET A 10 -14.98 -4.32 -2.90
N SER A 11 -14.30 -4.96 -3.85
CA SER A 11 -14.85 -6.07 -4.62
C SER A 11 -14.75 -7.42 -3.90
N VAL A 12 -13.97 -7.48 -2.84
CA VAL A 12 -13.77 -8.64 -1.97
C VAL A 12 -14.64 -8.46 -0.72
N THR A 13 -15.45 -9.47 -0.39
CA THR A 13 -16.39 -9.44 0.74
C THR A 13 -16.08 -10.48 1.81
N ASP A 14 -14.93 -11.14 1.72
CA ASP A 14 -14.50 -12.15 2.68
C ASP A 14 -14.19 -11.50 4.03
N GLU A 15 -14.53 -12.17 5.14
CA GLU A 15 -14.33 -11.66 6.50
C GLU A 15 -12.85 -11.47 6.87
N ASP A 16 -11.97 -12.19 6.18
CA ASP A 16 -10.52 -12.13 6.31
C ASP A 16 -9.86 -11.19 5.30
N ALA A 17 -10.64 -10.34 4.63
CA ALA A 17 -10.10 -9.37 3.68
C ALA A 17 -9.46 -8.18 4.40
N ALA A 18 -8.23 -7.85 3.97
CA ALA A 18 -7.62 -6.55 4.23
C ALA A 18 -7.81 -5.64 3.00
N PHE A 19 -7.71 -4.33 3.22
CA PHE A 19 -7.71 -3.35 2.13
C PHE A 19 -6.42 -2.55 2.08
N LEU A 20 -6.09 -2.07 0.90
CA LEU A 20 -5.07 -1.05 0.65
C LEU A 20 -5.64 0.00 -0.30
N SER A 21 -6.01 1.16 0.22
CA SER A 21 -6.31 2.32 -0.60
C SER A 21 -4.98 2.93 -1.07
N CYS A 22 -4.63 2.64 -2.33
CA CYS A 22 -3.32 2.93 -2.90
C CYS A 22 -3.39 4.11 -3.89
N GLY A 23 -2.77 5.20 -3.50
CA GLY A 23 -2.64 6.43 -4.27
C GLY A 23 -1.34 7.15 -3.92
N THR A 24 -1.36 8.47 -3.83
CA THR A 24 -0.25 9.28 -3.30
C THR A 24 0.13 8.82 -1.89
N TRP A 25 -0.87 8.59 -1.04
CA TRP A 25 -0.77 7.85 0.22
C TRP A 25 -1.19 6.41 0.01
N SER A 26 -0.75 5.55 0.93
CA SER A 26 -1.19 4.16 1.05
C SER A 26 -1.81 3.96 2.43
N LEU A 27 -3.12 3.71 2.47
CA LEU A 27 -3.85 3.42 3.70
C LEU A 27 -4.19 1.94 3.71
N ILE A 28 -3.51 1.17 4.56
CA ILE A 28 -3.68 -0.28 4.67
C ILE A 28 -4.39 -0.64 5.97
N GLY A 29 -5.39 -1.52 5.90
CA GLY A 29 -6.20 -1.82 7.08
C GLY A 29 -7.22 -2.92 6.90
N CYS A 30 -8.13 -3.00 7.87
CA CYS A 30 -9.30 -3.89 7.85
C CYS A 30 -10.53 -3.21 8.44
N GLU A 31 -11.71 -3.75 8.16
CA GLU A 31 -12.96 -3.31 8.78
C GLU A 31 -13.18 -4.04 10.13
N LEU A 32 -13.58 -3.27 11.14
CA LEU A 32 -13.94 -3.75 12.47
C LEU A 32 -15.37 -3.30 12.82
N ASP A 33 -16.02 -4.02 13.75
CA ASP A 33 -17.32 -3.63 14.30
C ASP A 33 -17.20 -2.53 15.36
N LYS A 34 -16.05 -2.42 15.99
CA LYS A 34 -15.78 -1.47 17.08
C LYS A 34 -14.35 -0.92 16.96
N PRO A 35 -14.11 0.31 17.42
CA PRO A 35 -12.77 0.87 17.43
C PRO A 35 -11.82 0.09 18.34
N MET A 36 -10.57 -0.04 17.92
CA MET A 36 -9.48 -0.63 18.69
C MET A 36 -8.75 0.49 19.47
N LEU A 37 -9.04 0.59 20.77
CA LEU A 37 -8.54 1.66 21.64
C LEU A 37 -7.55 1.09 22.68
N THR A 38 -6.45 0.54 22.21
CA THR A 38 -5.40 -0.04 23.07
C THR A 38 -4.13 0.81 23.04
N LEU A 39 -3.32 0.73 24.11
CA LEU A 39 -2.02 1.39 24.14
C LEU A 39 -1.11 0.87 23.03
N GLU A 40 -1.16 -0.43 22.76
CA GLU A 40 -0.40 -1.07 21.69
C GLU A 40 -0.77 -0.52 20.32
N SER A 41 -2.07 -0.33 20.04
CA SER A 41 -2.57 0.30 18.81
C SER A 41 -1.99 1.72 18.62
N ASN A 42 -1.97 2.50 19.70
CA ASN A 42 -1.40 3.85 19.69
C ASN A 42 0.12 3.84 19.45
N GLN A 43 0.86 2.95 20.09
CA GLN A 43 2.30 2.80 19.92
C GLN A 43 2.68 2.39 18.49
N LYS A 44 1.81 1.61 17.83
CA LYS A 44 1.98 1.21 16.43
C LYS A 44 1.41 2.23 15.43
N GLU A 45 0.95 3.40 15.91
CA GLU A 45 0.39 4.49 15.08
C GLU A 45 -0.76 4.02 14.18
N LEU A 46 -1.63 3.14 14.73
CA LEU A 46 -2.80 2.64 14.04
C LEU A 46 -4.02 3.53 14.33
N SER A 47 -4.77 3.89 13.30
CA SER A 47 -5.91 4.79 13.37
C SER A 47 -7.24 4.05 13.31
N ASN A 48 -8.26 4.60 13.95
CA ASN A 48 -9.64 4.20 13.80
C ASN A 48 -10.38 5.29 13.02
N GLU A 49 -10.89 4.98 11.85
CA GLU A 49 -11.65 5.89 11.01
C GLU A 49 -13.06 5.39 10.79
N MET A 50 -14.04 6.28 10.77
CA MET A 50 -15.43 5.88 10.58
C MET A 50 -15.65 5.37 9.16
N GLY A 51 -16.00 4.09 9.04
CA GLY A 51 -16.30 3.42 7.79
C GLY A 51 -17.79 3.45 7.44
N ALA A 52 -18.18 2.70 6.41
CA ALA A 52 -19.57 2.51 6.02
C ALA A 52 -20.31 1.58 6.99
N ASN A 53 -21.65 1.72 7.07
CA ASN A 53 -22.53 0.85 7.87
C ASN A 53 -22.19 0.73 9.36
N GLY A 54 -21.64 1.77 9.96
CA GLY A 54 -21.21 1.73 11.38
C GLY A 54 -19.95 0.90 11.61
N LYS A 55 -19.29 0.44 10.57
CA LYS A 55 -17.97 -0.19 10.67
C LYS A 55 -16.90 0.85 10.98
N VAL A 56 -15.79 0.39 11.52
CA VAL A 56 -14.57 1.17 11.74
C VAL A 56 -13.50 0.64 10.81
N ASN A 57 -12.89 1.51 10.01
CA ASN A 57 -11.70 1.18 9.25
C ASN A 57 -10.48 1.38 10.16
N TYR A 58 -9.90 0.28 10.58
CA TYR A 58 -8.70 0.24 11.41
C TYR A 58 -7.49 0.10 10.50
N LEU A 59 -6.62 1.11 10.47
CA LEU A 59 -5.63 1.25 9.41
C LEU A 59 -4.33 1.93 9.85
N LYS A 60 -3.30 1.77 9.02
CA LYS A 60 -2.05 2.54 9.05
C LYS A 60 -1.94 3.42 7.81
N ASN A 61 -1.56 4.68 8.01
CA ASN A 61 -1.16 5.59 6.94
C ASN A 61 0.33 5.36 6.62
N ILE A 62 0.63 5.26 5.34
CA ILE A 62 1.99 5.05 4.82
C ILE A 62 2.21 6.02 3.66
N SER A 63 3.39 6.62 3.56
CA SER A 63 3.80 7.35 2.35
C SER A 63 3.78 6.40 1.16
N GLY A 64 2.87 6.62 0.22
CA GLY A 64 2.58 5.68 -0.85
C GLY A 64 3.35 5.98 -2.14
N LEU A 65 2.62 5.97 -3.26
CA LEU A 65 3.18 6.24 -4.59
C LEU A 65 3.71 7.68 -4.75
N TRP A 66 3.52 8.53 -3.74
CA TRP A 66 4.17 9.84 -3.68
C TRP A 66 5.69 9.76 -3.90
N LEU A 67 6.35 8.74 -3.36
CA LEU A 67 7.79 8.53 -3.55
C LEU A 67 8.16 8.33 -5.03
N ILE A 68 7.36 7.57 -5.78
CA ILE A 68 7.56 7.41 -7.23
C ILE A 68 7.24 8.71 -7.98
N GLN A 69 6.16 9.39 -7.60
CA GLN A 69 5.72 10.64 -8.21
C GLN A 69 6.77 11.75 -8.02
N GLU A 70 7.31 11.88 -6.82
CA GLU A 70 8.33 12.88 -6.50
C GLU A 70 9.67 12.55 -7.17
N THR A 71 10.09 11.28 -7.15
CA THR A 71 11.27 10.82 -7.91
C THR A 71 11.16 11.21 -9.38
N ARG A 72 10.02 10.91 -10.01
CA ARG A 72 9.77 11.27 -11.42
C ARG A 72 9.81 12.78 -11.65
N ARG A 73 9.23 13.57 -10.73
CA ARG A 73 9.22 15.04 -10.78
C ARG A 73 10.62 15.62 -10.70
N ASP A 74 11.45 15.10 -9.80
CA ASP A 74 12.81 15.59 -9.60
C ASP A 74 13.72 15.22 -10.78
N LEU A 75 13.57 14.03 -11.34
CA LEU A 75 14.27 13.63 -12.58
C LEU A 75 13.87 14.53 -13.75
N ALA A 76 12.58 14.88 -13.87
CA ALA A 76 12.11 15.77 -14.92
C ALA A 76 12.70 17.19 -14.82
N LYS A 77 12.91 17.73 -13.59
CA LYS A 77 13.61 19.00 -13.36
C LYS A 77 15.08 18.96 -13.83
N GLN A 78 15.69 17.76 -13.84
CA GLN A 78 17.05 17.52 -14.34
C GLN A 78 17.07 17.21 -15.85
N GLY A 79 15.94 17.37 -16.56
CA GLY A 79 15.83 17.10 -17.99
C GLY A 79 15.55 15.63 -18.34
N GLN A 80 15.45 14.74 -17.36
CA GLN A 80 15.18 13.31 -17.54
C GLN A 80 13.67 13.05 -17.42
N LYS A 81 13.00 12.91 -18.54
CA LYS A 81 11.55 12.71 -18.60
C LYS A 81 11.21 11.25 -18.81
N TYR A 82 10.61 10.62 -17.82
CA TYR A 82 10.14 9.22 -17.86
C TYR A 82 8.64 9.15 -17.68
N SER A 83 7.98 8.23 -18.39
CA SER A 83 6.63 7.79 -18.05
C SER A 83 6.67 6.86 -16.81
N TYR A 84 5.52 6.58 -16.20
CA TYR A 84 5.46 5.57 -15.13
C TYR A 84 5.85 4.18 -15.64
N ASN A 85 5.47 3.85 -16.87
CA ASN A 85 5.86 2.59 -17.52
C ASN A 85 7.38 2.47 -17.72
N ASP A 86 8.05 3.56 -18.11
CA ASP A 86 9.52 3.54 -18.24
C ASP A 86 10.18 3.27 -16.88
N LEU A 87 9.70 3.93 -15.82
CA LEU A 87 10.20 3.73 -14.47
C LEU A 87 9.97 2.29 -13.97
N GLU A 88 8.78 1.72 -14.23
CA GLU A 88 8.48 0.33 -13.90
C GLU A 88 9.41 -0.63 -14.64
N MET A 89 9.61 -0.45 -15.96
CA MET A 89 10.52 -1.30 -16.74
C MET A 89 11.96 -1.23 -16.22
N MET A 90 12.48 -0.03 -15.94
CA MET A 90 13.80 0.13 -15.35
C MET A 90 13.92 -0.55 -14.00
N ALA A 91 12.88 -0.49 -13.17
CA ALA A 91 12.86 -1.16 -11.88
C ALA A 91 12.82 -2.68 -12.02
N ARG A 92 12.09 -3.22 -13.00
CA ARG A 92 12.06 -4.67 -13.27
C ARG A 92 13.43 -5.21 -13.69
N ASP A 93 14.20 -4.44 -14.45
CA ASP A 93 15.54 -4.81 -14.91
C ASP A 93 16.63 -4.64 -13.84
N ALA A 94 16.37 -3.86 -12.78
CA ALA A 94 17.32 -3.64 -11.71
C ALA A 94 17.47 -4.88 -10.79
N LYS A 95 18.65 -5.01 -10.15
CA LYS A 95 18.94 -6.08 -9.18
C LYS A 95 17.94 -6.04 -8.02
N PRO A 96 17.25 -7.16 -7.71
CA PRO A 96 16.31 -7.21 -6.59
C PRO A 96 17.02 -7.13 -5.23
N PHE A 97 16.31 -6.54 -4.26
CA PHE A 97 16.68 -6.50 -2.85
C PHE A 97 18.06 -5.90 -2.56
N LYS A 98 18.48 -4.91 -3.36
CA LYS A 98 19.76 -4.23 -3.21
C LYS A 98 19.79 -3.35 -1.96
N CYS A 99 18.73 -2.60 -1.71
CA CYS A 99 18.58 -1.69 -0.57
C CYS A 99 17.11 -1.37 -0.30
N PHE A 100 16.83 -0.89 0.91
CA PHE A 100 15.48 -0.52 1.35
C PHE A 100 15.50 0.82 2.06
N VAL A 101 14.33 1.49 2.07
CA VAL A 101 14.09 2.69 2.87
C VAL A 101 12.83 2.52 3.71
N ASP A 102 12.72 3.19 4.85
CA ASP A 102 11.40 3.38 5.44
C ASP A 102 10.66 4.47 4.63
N PRO A 103 9.53 4.14 3.96
CA PRO A 103 8.75 5.12 3.22
C PRO A 103 8.33 6.33 4.07
N ASP A 104 8.19 6.16 5.39
CA ASP A 104 7.74 7.17 6.32
C ASP A 104 8.91 7.91 7.01
N ALA A 105 10.16 7.60 6.64
CA ALA A 105 11.33 8.28 7.20
C ALA A 105 11.24 9.81 7.01
N PRO A 106 11.43 10.62 8.07
CA PRO A 106 11.28 12.08 8.01
C PRO A 106 12.10 12.73 6.92
N MET A 107 13.30 12.21 6.62
CA MET A 107 14.14 12.74 5.56
C MET A 107 13.58 12.56 4.15
N LEU A 108 12.66 11.63 3.95
CA LEU A 108 11.99 11.37 2.67
C LEU A 108 10.70 12.16 2.49
N SER A 109 10.12 12.72 3.57
CA SER A 109 8.80 13.38 3.54
C SER A 109 8.77 14.74 2.85
N ALA A 110 9.91 15.43 2.72
CA ALA A 110 9.99 16.75 2.11
C ALA A 110 10.17 16.67 0.60
N HIS A 111 9.55 17.61 -0.14
CA HIS A 111 9.74 17.76 -1.57
C HIS A 111 11.20 18.02 -1.96
N GLY A 112 11.53 17.61 -3.18
CA GLY A 112 12.81 17.91 -3.84
C GLY A 112 13.95 16.96 -3.48
N ASP A 113 14.71 16.62 -4.51
CA ASP A 113 15.92 15.81 -4.45
C ASP A 113 15.74 14.40 -3.87
N LEU A 114 14.55 13.82 -4.07
CA LEU A 114 14.22 12.51 -3.50
C LEU A 114 15.19 11.39 -3.92
N PRO A 115 15.67 11.31 -5.17
CA PRO A 115 16.69 10.33 -5.54
C PRO A 115 17.95 10.39 -4.68
N ASN A 116 18.46 11.58 -4.39
CA ASN A 116 19.64 11.73 -3.55
C ASN A 116 19.34 11.51 -2.06
N LYS A 117 18.13 11.82 -1.60
CA LYS A 117 17.69 11.49 -0.24
C LYS A 117 17.66 9.98 -0.01
N ILE A 118 17.18 9.21 -0.99
CA ILE A 118 17.21 7.73 -0.94
C ILE A 118 18.65 7.22 -0.86
N ARG A 119 19.56 7.76 -1.69
CA ARG A 119 20.99 7.40 -1.63
C ARG A 119 21.60 7.69 -0.26
N LYS A 120 21.34 8.90 0.28
CA LYS A 120 21.80 9.29 1.61
C LYS A 120 21.22 8.43 2.73
N TYR A 121 19.96 8.00 2.57
CA TYR A 121 19.35 7.08 3.51
C TYR A 121 20.09 5.73 3.51
N CYS A 122 20.33 5.16 2.34
CA CYS A 122 21.08 3.90 2.20
C CYS A 122 22.51 4.03 2.76
N GLU A 123 23.20 5.14 2.48
CA GLU A 123 24.52 5.42 3.02
C GLU A 123 24.53 5.46 4.56
N LYS A 124 23.59 6.22 5.16
CA LYS A 124 23.46 6.33 6.62
C LYS A 124 23.15 5.01 7.31
N THR A 125 22.41 4.14 6.65
CA THR A 125 21.99 2.83 7.18
C THR A 125 22.97 1.70 6.84
N GLY A 126 24.09 2.04 6.15
CA GLY A 126 25.15 1.07 5.81
C GLY A 126 24.74 0.06 4.74
N GLN A 127 23.81 0.43 3.86
CA GLN A 127 23.33 -0.40 2.75
C GLN A 127 24.10 -0.09 1.45
N GLU A 128 23.98 -0.97 0.45
CA GLU A 128 24.42 -0.65 -0.91
C GLU A 128 23.66 0.59 -1.42
N ILE A 129 24.38 1.54 -2.04
CA ILE A 129 23.79 2.77 -2.56
C ILE A 129 23.20 2.52 -3.95
N PRO A 130 21.93 2.87 -4.22
CA PRO A 130 21.36 2.74 -5.56
C PRO A 130 21.95 3.80 -6.50
N GLU A 131 22.53 3.35 -7.62
CA GLU A 131 23.24 4.22 -8.57
C GLU A 131 22.35 4.68 -9.71
N THR A 132 21.55 3.75 -10.27
CA THR A 132 20.69 3.99 -11.43
C THR A 132 19.27 4.41 -11.03
N VAL A 133 18.54 5.01 -11.97
CA VAL A 133 17.12 5.33 -11.78
C VAL A 133 16.31 4.06 -11.49
N GLY A 134 16.59 2.97 -12.23
CA GLY A 134 15.91 1.69 -12.01
C GLY A 134 16.11 1.13 -10.61
N GLU A 135 17.33 1.21 -10.07
CA GLU A 135 17.63 0.76 -8.70
C GLU A 135 16.92 1.62 -7.63
N ILE A 136 16.85 2.94 -7.83
CA ILE A 136 16.11 3.84 -6.93
C ILE A 136 14.62 3.49 -6.93
N VAL A 137 14.03 3.34 -8.11
CA VAL A 137 12.60 3.04 -8.25
C VAL A 137 12.28 1.66 -7.70
N ARG A 138 13.16 0.68 -7.94
CA ARG A 138 13.01 -0.66 -7.37
C ARG A 138 13.11 -0.66 -5.85
N CYS A 139 14.06 0.08 -5.27
CA CYS A 139 14.17 0.28 -3.84
C CYS A 139 12.84 0.81 -3.25
N ILE A 140 12.21 1.79 -3.90
CA ILE A 140 10.91 2.32 -3.46
C ILE A 140 9.83 1.23 -3.51
N TYR A 141 9.69 0.51 -4.61
CA TYR A 141 8.67 -0.54 -4.77
C TYR A 141 8.81 -1.66 -3.74
N GLU A 142 10.04 -2.18 -3.58
CA GLU A 142 10.33 -3.23 -2.61
C GLU A 142 10.07 -2.76 -1.17
N SER A 143 10.46 -1.53 -0.85
CA SER A 143 10.23 -0.92 0.45
C SER A 143 8.74 -0.75 0.76
N LEU A 144 7.94 -0.29 -0.21
CA LEU A 144 6.48 -0.20 -0.07
C LEU A 144 5.85 -1.56 0.18
N ALA A 145 6.23 -2.57 -0.60
CA ALA A 145 5.69 -3.92 -0.43
C ALA A 145 6.05 -4.54 0.94
N LEU A 146 7.27 -4.29 1.43
CA LEU A 146 7.71 -4.73 2.76
C LEU A 146 7.01 -3.93 3.88
N LYS A 147 6.78 -2.63 3.69
CA LYS A 147 6.02 -1.80 4.65
C LYS A 147 4.57 -2.24 4.75
N TYR A 148 3.94 -2.65 3.64
CA TYR A 148 2.57 -3.20 3.66
C TYR A 148 2.51 -4.49 4.48
N ARG A 149 3.49 -5.39 4.31
CA ARG A 149 3.61 -6.59 5.16
C ARG A 149 3.74 -6.22 6.62
N TYR A 150 4.64 -5.31 6.96
CA TYR A 150 4.88 -4.85 8.32
C TYR A 150 3.62 -4.26 8.97
N ALA A 151 2.90 -3.42 8.23
CA ALA A 151 1.66 -2.83 8.72
C ALA A 151 0.56 -3.87 8.95
N LEU A 152 0.40 -4.85 8.04
CA LEU A 152 -0.58 -5.93 8.23
C LEU A 152 -0.24 -6.85 9.40
N GLU A 153 1.06 -7.14 9.65
CA GLU A 153 1.48 -7.87 10.85
C GLU A 153 1.09 -7.10 12.12
N GLN A 154 1.33 -5.77 12.17
CA GLN A 154 0.93 -4.93 13.29
C GLN A 154 -0.60 -4.93 13.51
N ILE A 155 -1.39 -4.87 12.43
CA ILE A 155 -2.85 -4.93 12.49
C ILE A 155 -3.31 -6.30 13.00
N SER A 156 -2.70 -7.39 12.50
CA SER A 156 -2.98 -8.76 12.96
C SER A 156 -2.70 -8.92 14.46
N GLU A 157 -1.57 -8.43 14.94
CA GLU A 157 -1.19 -8.47 16.36
C GLU A 157 -2.22 -7.75 17.26
N CYS A 158 -2.65 -6.54 16.84
CA CYS A 158 -3.63 -5.78 17.62
C CYS A 158 -5.04 -6.36 17.57
N THR A 159 -5.45 -6.97 16.46
CA THR A 159 -6.84 -7.41 16.23
C THR A 159 -7.04 -8.90 16.46
N GLY A 160 -5.98 -9.70 16.44
CA GLY A 160 -6.04 -11.16 16.40
C GLY A 160 -6.55 -11.73 15.05
N LYS A 161 -6.75 -10.89 14.04
CA LYS A 161 -7.21 -11.33 12.71
C LYS A 161 -6.05 -11.87 11.89
N ASN A 162 -6.33 -12.91 11.11
CA ASN A 162 -5.48 -13.37 10.03
C ASN A 162 -6.12 -12.96 8.70
N PHE A 163 -5.32 -12.48 7.76
CA PHE A 163 -5.80 -12.02 6.47
C PHE A 163 -5.52 -13.06 5.39
N GLY A 164 -6.55 -13.41 4.62
CA GLY A 164 -6.47 -14.37 3.51
C GLY A 164 -6.36 -13.69 2.14
N VAL A 165 -6.68 -12.40 2.04
CA VAL A 165 -6.64 -11.63 0.80
C VAL A 165 -6.43 -10.14 1.08
N LEU A 166 -5.67 -9.47 0.19
CA LEU A 166 -5.54 -8.01 0.19
C LEU A 166 -6.25 -7.43 -1.03
N ASN A 167 -7.23 -6.56 -0.82
CA ASN A 167 -7.87 -5.81 -1.91
C ASN A 167 -7.19 -4.44 -2.07
N ILE A 168 -6.45 -4.25 -3.16
CA ILE A 168 -5.87 -2.94 -3.53
C ILE A 168 -6.89 -2.14 -4.31
N LEU A 169 -7.12 -0.90 -3.90
CA LEU A 169 -8.15 0.02 -4.39
C LEU A 169 -7.52 1.32 -4.91
N GLY A 170 -8.17 1.97 -5.87
CA GLY A 170 -7.76 3.26 -6.38
C GLY A 170 -6.68 3.21 -7.46
N GLY A 171 -6.01 4.34 -7.69
CA GLY A 171 -5.07 4.52 -8.81
C GLY A 171 -3.87 3.57 -8.81
N GLY A 172 -3.42 3.13 -7.64
CA GLY A 172 -2.32 2.17 -7.49
C GLY A 172 -2.60 0.78 -8.07
N THR A 173 -3.86 0.45 -8.33
CA THR A 173 -4.24 -0.80 -9.02
C THR A 173 -3.71 -0.88 -10.45
N LYS A 174 -3.36 0.25 -11.06
CA LYS A 174 -2.74 0.34 -12.39
C LYS A 174 -1.27 -0.09 -12.37
N ASP A 175 -0.63 -0.04 -11.21
CA ASP A 175 0.76 -0.44 -11.03
C ASP A 175 0.84 -1.95 -10.75
N GLY A 176 0.96 -2.70 -11.85
CA GLY A 176 0.99 -4.17 -11.78
C GLY A 176 2.21 -4.69 -11.03
N PHE A 177 3.32 -3.98 -11.08
CA PHE A 177 4.55 -4.40 -10.42
C PHE A 177 4.45 -4.27 -8.90
N LEU A 178 3.88 -3.16 -8.41
CA LEU A 178 3.61 -3.01 -6.98
C LEU A 178 2.62 -4.06 -6.47
N CYS A 179 1.53 -4.31 -7.23
CA CYS A 179 0.55 -5.33 -6.86
C CYS A 179 1.17 -6.74 -6.76
N GLU A 180 2.04 -7.10 -7.70
CA GLU A 180 2.80 -8.35 -7.72
C GLU A 180 3.75 -8.43 -6.51
N MET A 181 4.53 -7.38 -6.25
CA MET A 181 5.43 -7.33 -5.10
C MET A 181 4.68 -7.37 -3.76
N ALA A 182 3.52 -6.72 -3.65
CA ALA A 182 2.70 -6.77 -2.45
C ALA A 182 2.21 -8.21 -2.19
N ALA A 183 1.71 -8.92 -3.20
CA ALA A 183 1.30 -10.32 -3.06
C ALA A 183 2.48 -11.20 -2.61
N ASN A 184 3.65 -11.02 -3.21
CA ASN A 184 4.84 -11.79 -2.90
C ASN A 184 5.36 -11.50 -1.47
N SER A 185 5.41 -10.24 -1.07
CA SER A 185 5.90 -9.80 0.24
C SER A 185 5.00 -10.28 1.38
N ILE A 186 3.69 -10.09 1.24
CA ILE A 186 2.71 -10.42 2.29
C ILE A 186 2.40 -11.94 2.31
N ASN A 187 2.68 -12.63 1.22
CA ASN A 187 2.37 -14.05 1.01
C ASN A 187 0.88 -14.38 1.06
N ILE A 188 0.03 -13.46 0.57
CA ILE A 188 -1.41 -13.70 0.35
C ILE A 188 -1.81 -13.20 -1.03
N PRO A 189 -2.92 -13.72 -1.62
CA PRO A 189 -3.45 -13.19 -2.87
C PRO A 189 -3.77 -11.68 -2.77
N VAL A 190 -3.46 -10.94 -3.83
CA VAL A 190 -3.87 -9.55 -4.01
C VAL A 190 -4.94 -9.48 -5.10
N VAL A 191 -6.03 -8.78 -4.81
CA VAL A 191 -7.08 -8.43 -5.79
C VAL A 191 -6.99 -6.93 -6.04
N ALA A 192 -6.57 -6.52 -7.23
CA ALA A 192 -6.43 -5.12 -7.62
C ALA A 192 -7.69 -4.64 -8.37
N GLY A 193 -8.34 -3.64 -7.86
CA GLY A 193 -9.58 -3.03 -8.38
C GLY A 193 -10.66 -2.85 -7.31
N PRO A 194 -11.60 -1.97 -7.57
CA PRO A 194 -11.74 -1.10 -8.75
C PRO A 194 -10.76 0.09 -8.75
N ILE A 195 -10.51 0.65 -9.94
CA ILE A 195 -9.63 1.82 -10.10
C ILE A 195 -10.28 3.06 -9.49
N GLU A 196 -11.54 3.32 -9.85
CA GLU A 196 -12.30 4.49 -9.41
C GLU A 196 -13.10 4.17 -8.11
N ALA A 197 -12.45 3.48 -7.17
CA ALA A 197 -13.07 2.99 -5.94
C ALA A 197 -13.77 4.08 -5.14
N THR A 198 -13.18 5.26 -5.01
CA THR A 198 -13.77 6.41 -4.28
C THR A 198 -15.11 6.83 -4.88
N ALA A 199 -15.18 7.01 -6.20
CA ALA A 199 -16.40 7.42 -6.88
C ALA A 199 -17.49 6.32 -6.77
N LEU A 200 -17.10 5.06 -7.00
CA LEU A 200 -18.02 3.92 -6.91
C LEU A 200 -18.56 3.73 -5.50
N GLY A 201 -17.73 3.86 -4.47
CA GLY A 201 -18.18 3.77 -3.09
C GLY A 201 -19.11 4.91 -2.70
N ASN A 202 -18.83 6.14 -3.17
CA ASN A 202 -19.74 7.27 -2.98
C ASN A 202 -21.11 6.98 -3.62
N ILE A 203 -21.15 6.44 -4.83
CA ILE A 203 -22.40 6.05 -5.51
C ILE A 203 -23.14 4.96 -4.71
N ILE A 204 -22.45 3.92 -4.24
CA ILE A 204 -23.05 2.87 -3.41
C ILE A 204 -23.74 3.47 -2.17
N LEU A 205 -23.07 4.38 -1.47
CA LEU A 205 -23.63 4.98 -0.27
C LEU A 205 -24.86 5.84 -0.57
N GLN A 206 -24.87 6.53 -1.72
CA GLN A 206 -26.05 7.28 -2.16
C GLN A 206 -27.20 6.36 -2.57
N LEU A 207 -26.95 5.30 -3.34
CA LEU A 207 -27.97 4.30 -3.70
C LEU A 207 -28.61 3.66 -2.46
N LYS A 208 -27.79 3.34 -1.45
CA LYS A 208 -28.29 2.85 -0.17
C LYS A 208 -29.17 3.89 0.54
N ALA A 209 -28.75 5.15 0.58
CA ALA A 209 -29.51 6.22 1.22
C ALA A 209 -30.87 6.47 0.53
N LEU A 210 -30.94 6.26 -0.79
CA LEU A 210 -32.16 6.38 -1.58
C LEU A 210 -33.05 5.11 -1.52
N GLY A 211 -32.58 4.02 -0.90
CA GLY A 211 -33.29 2.75 -0.84
C GLY A 211 -33.26 1.92 -2.12
N GLU A 212 -32.38 2.25 -3.07
CA GLU A 212 -32.19 1.51 -4.33
C GLU A 212 -31.40 0.20 -4.13
N ILE A 213 -30.62 0.11 -3.06
CA ILE A 213 -29.95 -1.10 -2.59
C ILE A 213 -30.15 -1.25 -1.08
N GLU A 214 -30.20 -2.48 -0.59
CA GLU A 214 -30.47 -2.78 0.82
C GLU A 214 -29.23 -2.58 1.72
N SER A 215 -28.04 -2.86 1.17
CA SER A 215 -26.79 -2.83 1.95
C SER A 215 -25.57 -2.44 1.10
N VAL A 216 -24.48 -2.06 1.79
CA VAL A 216 -23.17 -1.86 1.14
C VAL A 216 -22.65 -3.16 0.53
N ASP A 217 -22.94 -4.30 1.14
CA ASP A 217 -22.51 -5.61 0.60
C ASP A 217 -23.21 -5.95 -0.71
N GLU A 218 -24.46 -5.54 -0.88
CA GLU A 218 -25.13 -5.61 -2.18
C GLU A 218 -24.42 -4.75 -3.22
N GLY A 219 -24.06 -3.53 -2.86
CA GLY A 219 -23.27 -2.64 -3.71
C GLY A 219 -21.90 -3.23 -4.08
N ARG A 220 -21.19 -3.83 -3.13
CA ARG A 220 -19.92 -4.55 -3.37
C ARG A 220 -20.10 -5.70 -4.36
N LYS A 221 -21.18 -6.47 -4.24
CA LYS A 221 -21.50 -7.54 -5.20
C LYS A 221 -21.79 -7.02 -6.61
N LEU A 222 -22.41 -5.85 -6.74
CA LEU A 222 -22.59 -5.19 -8.03
C LEU A 222 -21.24 -4.79 -8.63
N ILE A 223 -20.36 -4.15 -7.84
CA ILE A 223 -19.00 -3.79 -8.29
C ILE A 223 -18.22 -5.03 -8.71
N ALA A 224 -18.23 -6.10 -7.93
CA ALA A 224 -17.53 -7.34 -8.27
C ALA A 224 -17.99 -7.96 -9.59
N LYS A 225 -19.23 -7.68 -10.04
CA LYS A 225 -19.78 -8.16 -11.32
C LYS A 225 -19.48 -7.20 -12.49
N THR A 226 -19.37 -5.91 -12.24
CA THR A 226 -19.26 -4.88 -13.28
C THR A 226 -17.85 -4.39 -13.51
N GLU A 227 -17.04 -4.34 -12.46
CA GLU A 227 -15.67 -3.84 -12.52
C GLU A 227 -14.67 -4.97 -12.80
N LYS A 228 -13.69 -4.66 -13.64
CA LYS A 228 -12.58 -5.59 -13.89
C LYS A 228 -11.59 -5.53 -12.76
N THR A 229 -11.35 -6.66 -12.11
CA THR A 229 -10.29 -6.84 -11.14
C THR A 229 -9.20 -7.76 -11.69
N LYS A 230 -7.97 -7.58 -11.20
CA LYS A 230 -6.86 -8.46 -11.54
C LYS A 230 -6.33 -9.11 -10.27
N LYS A 231 -6.16 -10.44 -10.30
CA LYS A 231 -5.65 -11.21 -9.18
C LYS A 231 -4.16 -11.50 -9.38
N TYR A 232 -3.39 -11.27 -8.32
CA TYR A 232 -1.97 -11.59 -8.24
C TYR A 232 -1.78 -12.63 -7.13
N MET A 233 -1.17 -13.76 -7.49
CA MET A 233 -0.88 -14.83 -6.54
C MET A 233 0.55 -14.69 -6.04
N PRO A 234 0.83 -14.98 -4.76
CA PRO A 234 2.18 -14.92 -4.22
C PRO A 234 3.12 -15.89 -4.93
N GLN A 235 4.34 -15.43 -5.19
CA GLN A 235 5.44 -16.18 -5.81
C GLN A 235 6.75 -15.79 -5.15
N ARG A 236 7.77 -16.69 -5.15
CA ARG A 236 9.12 -16.42 -4.64
C ARG A 236 9.12 -15.87 -3.20
N THR A 237 8.25 -16.39 -2.35
CA THR A 237 8.03 -15.88 -0.99
C THR A 237 9.25 -16.02 -0.10
N ASP A 238 10.10 -17.03 -0.31
CA ASP A 238 11.34 -17.23 0.44
C ASP A 238 12.33 -16.07 0.28
N ASP A 239 12.45 -15.51 -0.95
CA ASP A 239 13.29 -14.33 -1.22
C ASP A 239 12.79 -13.12 -0.43
N TRP A 240 11.45 -12.94 -0.39
CA TRP A 240 10.79 -11.87 0.34
C TRP A 240 10.89 -12.04 1.85
N ASP A 241 10.87 -13.25 2.36
CA ASP A 241 11.08 -13.54 3.79
C ASP A 241 12.49 -13.16 4.23
N GLY A 242 13.48 -13.41 3.39
CA GLY A 242 14.86 -12.94 3.60
C GLY A 242 14.96 -11.43 3.63
N ALA A 243 14.39 -10.75 2.63
CA ALA A 243 14.35 -9.30 2.54
C ALA A 243 13.61 -8.66 3.72
N TYR A 244 12.50 -9.26 4.16
CA TYR A 244 11.70 -8.76 5.27
C TYR A 244 12.44 -8.79 6.61
N LYS A 245 13.28 -9.80 6.86
CA LYS A 245 14.12 -9.83 8.06
C LYS A 245 15.07 -8.63 8.09
N ILE A 246 15.73 -8.36 6.96
CA ILE A 246 16.65 -7.20 6.83
C ILE A 246 15.87 -5.88 7.02
N TYR A 247 14.67 -5.79 6.43
CA TYR A 247 13.82 -4.61 6.54
C TYR A 247 13.37 -4.34 7.98
N LYS A 248 12.98 -5.35 8.74
CA LYS A 248 12.64 -5.19 10.17
C LYS A 248 13.83 -4.72 11.01
N GLU A 249 15.03 -5.23 10.74
CA GLU A 249 16.24 -4.76 11.42
C GLU A 249 16.53 -3.28 11.10
N LEU A 250 16.25 -2.85 9.86
CA LEU A 250 16.40 -1.47 9.44
C LEU A 250 15.47 -0.55 10.24
N LEU A 251 14.17 -0.87 10.32
CA LEU A 251 13.19 -0.09 11.08
C LEU A 251 13.56 0.01 12.56
N ASN A 252 13.98 -1.08 13.19
CA ASN A 252 14.38 -1.11 14.60
C ASN A 252 15.62 -0.26 14.93
N ARG A 253 16.45 0.08 13.94
CA ARG A 253 17.61 0.97 14.13
C ARG A 253 17.23 2.44 14.11
N GLU A 254 16.15 2.79 13.43
CA GLU A 254 15.67 4.18 13.34
C GLU A 254 14.87 4.61 14.57
N GLU A 255 14.29 3.67 15.32
CA GLU A 255 13.56 3.93 16.56
C GLU A 255 14.49 4.17 17.78
N LYS A 256 15.80 4.02 17.62
CA LYS A 256 16.83 4.24 18.66
C LYS A 256 17.60 5.54 18.44
#